data_dc47d8f8fd5149a85c317f5f675408fe
#
_entry.id   dc47d8f8fd5149a85c317f5f675408fe
#
_cell.length_a   1.000
_cell.length_b   1.000
_cell.length_c   1.000
_cell.angle_alpha   90.00
_cell.angle_beta   90.00
_cell.angle_gamma   90.00
#
_symmetry.space_group_name_H-M   'P 1'
#
loop_
_entity.id
_entity.type
_entity.pdbx_description
1 polymer ?
#
loop_
_entity_poly.entity_id
_entity_poly.type
_entity_poly.pdbx_seq_one_letter_code
_entity_poly.pdbx_strand_id
1 'polypeptide(L)'
;VGHLKHDWDTMIPVGKVTHYLGDAICLVAAETQEILEQAKLKVKVDYEVLDPVLDPFEAMKPDAPLVHADGNVLAHEHLVRGDADKVIAESKYKVTTHYETPWTEHAFLEPECAVAMPFDDGVFIYSSDQGTYDTQHECCIMLGLPPEKVIVENKLVGGGFGGKEDVSVQHHAALLAYLTKRIVKVKLSRQESIVVHPKRHPMWMDITTACDENGYLTAMKAVVVSDTGAYASLGGPVLQRACTHAAGPYNFQVIDIDGKAVYTNNPPAGAFRGFGVTQTCFGSERNLDLLAEKVGISPWEIRYRNAIRPGQVLPNGQIADPSTGVAETLEAVKEVYENEPYAGIACAMKNAGVGVGLPDWGRCRLLVKGGKVEIHAGASCIGQG
;
A
#
# COMPACT_ATOMS: atom_id res chain seq x y z
N VAL A 1 -1.44 -5.97 16.68
CA VAL A 1 -0.58 -6.07 15.49
C VAL A 1 -0.71 -4.80 14.65
N GLY A 2 0.12 -4.63 13.64
CA GLY A 2 0.12 -3.48 12.73
C GLY A 2 1.54 -3.13 12.31
N HIS A 3 1.77 -2.96 11.04
CA HIS A 3 3.11 -2.85 10.45
C HIS A 3 3.91 -1.62 10.96
N LEU A 4 3.27 -0.46 11.01
CA LEU A 4 3.88 0.80 11.49
C LEU A 4 3.21 1.36 12.74
N LYS A 5 1.93 1.08 12.92
CA LYS A 5 1.14 1.49 14.09
C LYS A 5 0.43 0.25 14.61
N HIS A 6 0.60 -0.04 15.90
CA HIS A 6 -0.04 -1.18 16.56
C HIS A 6 -1.49 -0.81 16.93
N ASP A 7 -2.30 -0.53 15.93
CA ASP A 7 -3.72 -0.15 16.09
C ASP A 7 -4.71 -1.27 15.75
N TRP A 8 -4.22 -2.43 15.29
CA TRP A 8 -5.04 -3.57 14.90
C TRP A 8 -5.00 -4.65 15.97
N ASP A 9 -6.09 -4.84 16.67
CA ASP A 9 -6.19 -5.87 17.70
C ASP A 9 -6.13 -7.29 17.10
N THR A 10 -5.41 -8.20 17.74
CA THR A 10 -5.37 -9.62 17.34
C THR A 10 -6.75 -10.26 17.35
N MET A 11 -7.55 -9.92 18.34
CA MET A 11 -8.97 -10.25 18.47
C MET A 11 -9.68 -9.15 19.24
N ILE A 12 -10.93 -8.89 18.87
CA ILE A 12 -11.77 -7.91 19.58
C ILE A 12 -12.44 -8.57 20.79
N PRO A 13 -12.12 -8.13 22.02
CA PRO A 13 -12.73 -8.70 23.22
C PRO A 13 -14.23 -8.37 23.33
N VAL A 14 -14.96 -9.16 24.10
CA VAL A 14 -16.37 -8.88 24.46
C VAL A 14 -16.49 -7.49 25.10
N GLY A 15 -17.45 -6.70 24.65
CA GLY A 15 -17.69 -5.32 25.11
C GLY A 15 -16.81 -4.28 24.44
N LYS A 16 -16.04 -4.65 23.41
CA LYS A 16 -15.29 -3.73 22.56
C LYS A 16 -15.93 -3.61 21.17
N VAL A 17 -15.54 -2.58 20.43
CA VAL A 17 -16.10 -2.25 19.10
C VAL A 17 -15.24 -2.91 18.02
N THR A 18 -15.87 -3.59 17.07
CA THR A 18 -15.24 -3.98 15.81
C THR A 18 -15.17 -2.77 14.88
N HIS A 19 -14.07 -2.63 14.15
CA HIS A 19 -13.86 -1.48 13.28
C HIS A 19 -14.25 -1.77 11.83
N TYR A 20 -14.21 -3.06 11.41
CA TYR A 20 -14.64 -3.49 10.10
C TYR A 20 -15.14 -4.95 10.13
N LEU A 21 -15.72 -5.41 9.03
CA LEU A 21 -16.33 -6.73 8.90
C LEU A 21 -15.35 -7.91 9.09
N GLY A 22 -14.06 -7.69 8.85
CA GLY A 22 -13.01 -8.72 8.93
C GLY A 22 -12.34 -8.88 10.29
N ASP A 23 -12.74 -8.10 11.30
CA ASP A 23 -12.15 -8.21 12.64
C ASP A 23 -12.40 -9.59 13.27
N ALA A 24 -11.34 -10.17 13.81
CA ALA A 24 -11.42 -11.44 14.51
C ALA A 24 -12.05 -11.25 15.90
N ILE A 25 -13.11 -11.99 16.18
CA ILE A 25 -13.82 -11.94 17.47
C ILE A 25 -13.64 -13.23 18.28
N CYS A 26 -13.34 -14.34 17.60
CA CYS A 26 -13.06 -15.60 18.27
C CYS A 26 -12.26 -16.50 17.31
N LEU A 27 -11.44 -17.37 17.90
CA LEU A 27 -10.68 -18.39 17.17
C LEU A 27 -11.26 -19.76 17.54
N VAL A 28 -11.56 -20.57 16.54
CA VAL A 28 -12.07 -21.94 16.70
C VAL A 28 -11.05 -22.91 16.11
N ALA A 29 -10.66 -23.92 16.88
CA ALA A 29 -9.79 -24.99 16.43
C ALA A 29 -10.48 -26.34 16.55
N ALA A 30 -10.28 -27.22 15.57
CA ALA A 30 -10.82 -28.56 15.55
C ALA A 30 -9.85 -29.53 14.86
N GLU A 31 -10.09 -30.82 14.99
CA GLU A 31 -9.22 -31.87 14.45
C GLU A 31 -9.42 -32.08 12.95
N THR A 32 -10.60 -31.81 12.44
CA THR A 32 -10.92 -31.88 11.00
C THR A 32 -11.67 -30.65 10.52
N GLN A 33 -11.65 -30.41 9.22
CA GLN A 33 -12.36 -29.28 8.60
C GLN A 33 -13.87 -29.37 8.83
N GLU A 34 -14.43 -30.57 8.77
CA GLU A 34 -15.88 -30.81 8.97
C GLU A 34 -16.30 -30.41 10.38
N ILE A 35 -15.52 -30.82 11.39
CA ILE A 35 -15.78 -30.46 12.79
C ILE A 35 -15.61 -28.97 12.98
N LEU A 36 -14.59 -28.36 12.36
CA LEU A 36 -14.34 -26.92 12.42
C LEU A 36 -15.54 -26.12 11.90
N GLU A 37 -16.06 -26.46 10.72
CA GLU A 37 -17.20 -25.75 10.14
C GLU A 37 -18.47 -25.89 11.00
N GLN A 38 -18.70 -27.09 11.57
CA GLN A 38 -19.80 -27.28 12.49
C GLN A 38 -19.63 -26.51 13.81
N ALA A 39 -18.40 -26.42 14.33
CA ALA A 39 -18.11 -25.66 15.55
C ALA A 39 -18.27 -24.17 15.35
N LYS A 40 -17.82 -23.62 14.21
CA LYS A 40 -18.05 -22.20 13.84
C LYS A 40 -19.52 -21.82 13.89
N LEU A 41 -20.42 -22.68 13.42
CA LEU A 41 -21.87 -22.46 13.46
C LEU A 41 -22.46 -22.44 14.88
N LYS A 42 -21.73 -22.94 15.90
CA LYS A 42 -22.17 -22.91 17.30
C LYS A 42 -21.76 -21.63 18.03
N VAL A 43 -20.85 -20.85 17.46
CA VAL A 43 -20.47 -19.54 18.01
C VAL A 43 -21.65 -18.61 17.86
N LYS A 44 -22.09 -18.00 18.94
CA LYS A 44 -23.16 -16.99 18.96
C LYS A 44 -22.55 -15.69 19.44
N VAL A 45 -22.85 -14.64 18.73
CA VAL A 45 -22.40 -13.29 19.05
C VAL A 45 -23.61 -12.36 19.06
N ASP A 46 -23.80 -11.66 20.15
CA ASP A 46 -24.80 -10.61 20.26
C ASP A 46 -24.13 -9.26 20.00
N TYR A 47 -24.60 -8.53 19.00
CA TYR A 47 -24.06 -7.25 18.59
C TYR A 47 -24.98 -6.09 18.99
N GLU A 48 -24.39 -5.05 19.55
CA GLU A 48 -24.94 -3.71 19.49
C GLU A 48 -24.46 -3.05 18.19
N VAL A 49 -25.38 -2.87 17.24
CA VAL A 49 -25.01 -2.33 15.91
C VAL A 49 -24.87 -0.82 16.00
N LEU A 50 -23.69 -0.31 15.63
CA LEU A 50 -23.39 1.11 15.54
C LEU A 50 -23.39 1.55 14.06
N ASP A 51 -23.64 2.85 13.83
CA ASP A 51 -23.59 3.42 12.47
C ASP A 51 -22.14 3.53 12.01
N PRO A 52 -21.74 2.88 10.90
CA PRO A 52 -20.39 2.95 10.41
C PRO A 52 -20.12 4.23 9.60
N VAL A 53 -18.88 4.71 9.64
CA VAL A 53 -18.38 5.77 8.77
C VAL A 53 -17.65 5.14 7.59
N LEU A 54 -18.25 5.18 6.39
CA LEU A 54 -17.72 4.52 5.19
C LEU A 54 -17.17 5.48 4.14
N ASP A 55 -17.52 6.76 4.25
CA ASP A 55 -17.06 7.83 3.34
C ASP A 55 -15.94 8.61 4.01
N PRO A 56 -14.73 8.71 3.40
CA PRO A 56 -13.61 9.44 3.99
C PRO A 56 -13.85 10.95 4.12
N PHE A 57 -14.71 11.52 3.28
CA PHE A 57 -15.08 12.95 3.39
C PHE A 57 -16.01 13.19 4.57
N GLU A 58 -16.94 12.27 4.83
CA GLU A 58 -17.77 12.31 6.04
C GLU A 58 -16.92 12.07 7.29
N ALA A 59 -15.95 11.13 7.23
CA ALA A 59 -15.05 10.83 8.34
C ALA A 59 -14.18 12.03 8.76
N MET A 60 -13.88 12.94 7.85
CA MET A 60 -13.11 14.16 8.12
C MET A 60 -13.93 15.29 8.76
N LYS A 61 -15.25 15.19 8.86
CA LYS A 61 -16.08 16.23 9.48
C LYS A 61 -15.82 16.33 10.99
N PRO A 62 -15.92 17.52 11.59
CA PRO A 62 -15.63 17.69 13.02
C PRO A 62 -16.53 16.89 13.97
N ASP A 63 -17.73 16.55 13.54
CA ASP A 63 -18.76 15.81 14.29
C ASP A 63 -18.87 14.34 13.89
N ALA A 64 -17.96 13.86 13.03
CA ALA A 64 -17.95 12.46 12.60
C ALA A 64 -17.64 11.51 13.76
N PRO A 65 -18.27 10.33 13.79
CA PRO A 65 -17.86 9.28 14.71
C PRO A 65 -16.38 8.93 14.54
N LEU A 66 -15.67 8.75 15.64
CA LEU A 66 -14.24 8.42 15.60
C LEU A 66 -14.05 6.92 15.40
N VAL A 67 -13.28 6.55 14.37
CA VAL A 67 -12.81 5.17 14.17
C VAL A 67 -11.71 4.84 15.18
N HIS A 68 -10.81 5.79 15.42
CA HIS A 68 -9.78 5.69 16.46
C HIS A 68 -9.79 6.93 17.35
N ALA A 69 -9.40 6.75 18.62
CA ALA A 69 -9.44 7.83 19.63
C ALA A 69 -8.64 9.07 19.24
N ASP A 70 -7.59 8.92 18.46
CA ASP A 70 -6.70 10.01 18.01
C ASP A 70 -7.27 10.80 16.83
N GLY A 71 -8.45 10.42 16.31
CA GLY A 71 -9.10 11.06 15.16
C GLY A 71 -9.10 10.21 13.90
N ASN A 72 -9.80 10.68 12.88
CA ASN A 72 -9.97 9.94 11.63
C ASN A 72 -8.93 10.28 10.55
N VAL A 73 -8.04 11.26 10.75
CA VAL A 73 -6.95 11.56 9.82
C VAL A 73 -5.69 10.85 10.29
N LEU A 74 -5.29 9.79 9.58
CA LEU A 74 -4.07 9.03 9.86
C LEU A 74 -2.80 9.81 9.53
N ALA A 75 -2.78 10.45 8.36
CA ALA A 75 -1.61 11.16 7.86
C ALA A 75 -2.02 12.33 6.96
N HIS A 76 -1.19 13.36 6.95
CA HIS A 76 -1.32 14.53 6.09
C HIS A 76 0.03 14.84 5.46
N GLU A 77 0.09 14.86 4.14
CA GLU A 77 1.26 15.18 3.33
C GLU A 77 1.00 16.46 2.54
N HIS A 78 1.88 17.45 2.68
CA HIS A 78 1.76 18.69 1.93
C HIS A 78 3.12 19.10 1.34
N LEU A 79 3.23 18.98 0.02
CA LEU A 79 4.42 19.32 -0.76
C LEU A 79 4.19 20.63 -1.50
N VAL A 80 4.94 21.66 -1.14
CA VAL A 80 4.83 22.99 -1.75
C VAL A 80 6.19 23.46 -2.25
N ARG A 81 6.21 23.91 -3.50
CA ARG A 81 7.34 24.61 -4.09
C ARG A 81 6.85 25.71 -5.02
N GLY A 82 7.11 26.96 -4.64
CA GLY A 82 6.59 28.14 -5.33
C GLY A 82 5.12 28.45 -5.03
N ASP A 83 4.53 29.32 -5.81
CA ASP A 83 3.12 29.73 -5.70
C ASP A 83 2.33 29.16 -6.87
N ALA A 84 1.75 27.97 -6.64
CA ALA A 84 1.04 27.24 -7.69
C ALA A 84 -0.22 27.96 -8.14
N ASP A 85 -0.98 28.58 -7.24
CA ASP A 85 -2.21 29.29 -7.59
C ASP A 85 -1.92 30.48 -8.51
N LYS A 86 -0.90 31.27 -8.22
CA LYS A 86 -0.45 32.37 -9.05
C LYS A 86 0.00 31.88 -10.44
N VAL A 87 0.91 30.89 -10.47
CA VAL A 87 1.47 30.39 -11.74
C VAL A 87 0.40 29.73 -12.61
N ILE A 88 -0.55 28.97 -12.03
CA ILE A 88 -1.68 28.40 -12.75
C ILE A 88 -2.59 29.51 -13.32
N ALA A 89 -2.86 30.58 -12.55
CA ALA A 89 -3.67 31.69 -13.00
C ALA A 89 -3.05 32.39 -14.21
N GLU A 90 -1.73 32.58 -14.23
CA GLU A 90 -0.95 33.24 -15.28
C GLU A 90 -0.66 32.33 -16.50
N SER A 91 -0.78 31.00 -16.33
CA SER A 91 -0.49 30.04 -17.40
C SER A 91 -1.48 30.12 -18.55
N LYS A 92 -0.99 29.94 -19.78
CA LYS A 92 -1.81 30.01 -20.99
C LYS A 92 -2.85 28.90 -21.06
N TYR A 93 -2.45 27.67 -20.77
CA TYR A 93 -3.32 26.52 -20.78
C TYR A 93 -3.32 25.82 -19.41
N LYS A 94 -4.48 25.39 -18.98
CA LYS A 94 -4.68 24.64 -17.74
C LYS A 94 -5.83 23.65 -17.87
N VAL A 95 -5.71 22.54 -17.15
CA VAL A 95 -6.72 21.48 -17.05
C VAL A 95 -6.89 21.15 -15.57
N THR A 96 -8.13 21.15 -15.11
CA THR A 96 -8.52 20.67 -13.78
C THR A 96 -9.50 19.53 -13.96
N THR A 97 -9.22 18.37 -13.37
CA THR A 97 -10.07 17.18 -13.47
C THR A 97 -10.11 16.45 -12.15
N HIS A 98 -11.29 15.93 -11.83
CA HIS A 98 -11.50 15.01 -10.73
C HIS A 98 -11.29 13.57 -11.20
N TYR A 99 -10.56 12.77 -10.39
CA TYR A 99 -10.30 11.36 -10.63
C TYR A 99 -10.61 10.54 -9.40
N GLU A 100 -11.18 9.37 -9.61
CA GLU A 100 -11.40 8.38 -8.57
C GLU A 100 -10.76 7.06 -8.96
N THR A 101 -10.08 6.42 -8.01
CA THR A 101 -9.60 5.05 -8.16
C THR A 101 -10.28 4.14 -7.15
N PRO A 102 -10.76 2.96 -7.56
CA PRO A 102 -11.53 2.10 -6.68
C PRO A 102 -10.66 1.30 -5.72
N TRP A 103 -11.30 0.68 -4.72
CA TRP A 103 -10.78 -0.47 -4.02
C TRP A 103 -10.34 -1.54 -5.01
N THR A 104 -9.18 -2.14 -4.80
CA THR A 104 -8.68 -3.21 -5.66
C THR A 104 -8.14 -4.36 -4.81
N GLU A 105 -8.60 -5.56 -5.13
CA GLU A 105 -8.18 -6.81 -4.52
C GLU A 105 -6.93 -7.35 -5.18
N HIS A 106 -5.95 -7.84 -4.41
CA HIS A 106 -4.72 -8.48 -4.92
C HIS A 106 -5.04 -9.80 -5.64
N ALA A 107 -6.01 -10.54 -5.13
CA ALA A 107 -6.48 -11.80 -5.67
C ALA A 107 -5.34 -12.79 -5.97
N PHE A 108 -4.28 -12.80 -5.14
CA PHE A 108 -3.18 -13.75 -5.30
C PHE A 108 -3.73 -15.19 -5.28
N LEU A 109 -3.11 -16.07 -6.07
CA LEU A 109 -3.63 -17.43 -6.28
C LEU A 109 -3.69 -18.24 -4.98
N GLU A 110 -2.71 -18.08 -4.12
CA GLU A 110 -2.64 -18.68 -2.79
C GLU A 110 -3.21 -17.73 -1.73
N PRO A 111 -4.42 -17.98 -1.14
CA PRO A 111 -4.89 -17.27 0.03
C PRO A 111 -3.94 -17.44 1.22
N GLU A 112 -4.09 -16.56 2.20
CA GLU A 112 -3.26 -16.53 3.41
C GLU A 112 -3.28 -17.88 4.13
N CYS A 113 -2.09 -18.35 4.51
CA CYS A 113 -1.92 -19.60 5.22
C CYS A 113 -0.72 -19.54 6.16
N ALA A 114 -0.89 -20.05 7.36
CA ALA A 114 0.20 -20.30 8.29
C ALA A 114 0.00 -21.63 9.05
N VAL A 115 1.11 -22.29 9.36
CA VAL A 115 1.14 -23.46 10.23
C VAL A 115 2.07 -23.17 11.40
N ALA A 116 1.54 -23.19 12.60
CA ALA A 116 2.32 -23.01 13.81
C ALA A 116 2.38 -24.29 14.62
N MET A 117 3.52 -24.53 15.27
CA MET A 117 3.73 -25.69 16.13
C MET A 117 4.48 -25.28 17.39
N PRO A 118 4.27 -26.00 18.52
CA PRO A 118 5.07 -25.80 19.71
C PRO A 118 6.55 -26.09 19.42
N PHE A 119 7.41 -25.22 19.92
CA PHE A 119 8.87 -25.38 19.81
C PHE A 119 9.49 -24.96 21.15
N ASP A 120 10.03 -25.91 21.89
CA ASP A 120 10.42 -25.71 23.28
C ASP A 120 9.27 -25.06 24.09
N ASP A 121 9.52 -23.93 24.72
CA ASP A 121 8.52 -23.10 25.40
C ASP A 121 7.98 -21.94 24.56
N GLY A 122 8.26 -21.96 23.26
CA GLY A 122 7.82 -21.00 22.26
C GLY A 122 7.01 -21.60 21.12
N VAL A 123 7.16 -21.01 19.91
CA VAL A 123 6.47 -21.45 18.69
C VAL A 123 7.39 -21.42 17.48
N PHE A 124 7.19 -22.37 16.57
CA PHE A 124 7.74 -22.37 15.22
C PHE A 124 6.61 -22.17 14.22
N ILE A 125 6.76 -21.21 13.28
CA ILE A 125 5.72 -20.81 12.34
C ILE A 125 6.24 -21.00 10.91
N TYR A 126 5.56 -21.83 10.12
CA TYR A 126 5.67 -21.80 8.67
C TYR A 126 4.69 -20.77 8.13
N SER A 127 5.19 -19.80 7.40
CA SER A 127 4.44 -18.67 6.91
C SER A 127 4.44 -18.58 5.37
N SER A 128 3.44 -17.95 4.84
CA SER A 128 3.34 -17.52 3.45
C SER A 128 3.16 -16.00 3.46
N ASP A 129 4.25 -15.25 3.74
CA ASP A 129 4.25 -13.80 3.88
C ASP A 129 5.35 -13.10 3.08
N GLN A 130 5.36 -11.78 3.13
CA GLN A 130 6.38 -10.92 2.49
C GLN A 130 7.36 -10.32 3.50
N GLY A 131 7.15 -10.51 4.81
CA GLY A 131 7.93 -9.93 5.89
C GLY A 131 8.18 -10.91 7.05
N THR A 132 9.09 -11.88 6.86
CA THR A 132 9.38 -12.93 7.86
C THR A 132 9.80 -12.35 9.22
N TYR A 133 10.58 -11.29 9.23
CA TYR A 133 11.03 -10.63 10.47
C TYR A 133 9.91 -9.80 11.12
N ASP A 134 9.03 -9.20 10.31
CA ASP A 134 7.88 -8.46 10.83
C ASP A 134 6.88 -9.44 11.46
N THR A 135 6.61 -10.57 10.80
CA THR A 135 5.80 -11.65 11.37
C THR A 135 6.39 -12.17 12.71
N GLN A 136 7.71 -12.36 12.79
CA GLN A 136 8.37 -12.73 14.04
C GLN A 136 8.15 -11.67 15.11
N HIS A 137 8.40 -10.41 14.79
CA HIS A 137 8.29 -9.29 15.72
C HIS A 137 6.87 -9.16 16.29
N GLU A 138 5.86 -9.15 15.43
CA GLU A 138 4.46 -9.06 15.83
C GLU A 138 4.02 -10.26 16.71
N CYS A 139 4.42 -11.47 16.35
CA CYS A 139 4.15 -12.65 17.16
C CYS A 139 4.87 -12.62 18.51
N CYS A 140 6.09 -12.09 18.59
CA CYS A 140 6.81 -11.88 19.86
C CYS A 140 6.04 -10.93 20.78
N ILE A 141 5.58 -9.80 20.26
CA ILE A 141 4.82 -8.82 21.05
C ILE A 141 3.51 -9.44 21.55
N MET A 142 2.74 -10.07 20.67
CA MET A 142 1.46 -10.69 21.00
C MET A 142 1.59 -11.78 22.06
N LEU A 143 2.61 -12.63 21.96
CA LEU A 143 2.83 -13.76 22.90
C LEU A 143 3.61 -13.36 24.16
N GLY A 144 4.21 -12.18 24.21
CA GLY A 144 5.11 -11.75 25.26
C GLY A 144 6.39 -12.60 25.33
N LEU A 145 6.87 -13.07 24.18
CA LEU A 145 8.03 -13.94 24.05
C LEU A 145 9.22 -13.21 23.41
N PRO A 146 10.46 -13.57 23.79
CA PRO A 146 11.64 -13.03 23.15
C PRO A 146 11.86 -13.69 21.76
N PRO A 147 12.62 -13.04 20.84
CA PRO A 147 12.76 -13.48 19.45
C PRO A 147 13.33 -14.90 19.27
N GLU A 148 14.15 -15.38 20.18
CA GLU A 148 14.70 -16.75 20.13
C GLU A 148 13.67 -17.85 20.38
N LYS A 149 12.49 -17.49 20.91
CA LYS A 149 11.36 -18.41 21.16
C LYS A 149 10.27 -18.35 20.09
N VAL A 150 10.40 -17.46 19.13
CA VAL A 150 9.47 -17.35 18.00
C VAL A 150 10.26 -17.48 16.71
N ILE A 151 10.21 -18.64 16.09
CA ILE A 151 10.93 -18.93 14.85
C ILE A 151 9.93 -18.86 13.71
N VAL A 152 10.24 -18.07 12.68
CA VAL A 152 9.41 -17.97 11.47
C VAL A 152 10.23 -18.42 10.27
N GLU A 153 9.69 -19.33 9.52
CA GLU A 153 10.27 -19.80 8.27
C GLU A 153 9.27 -19.59 7.12
N ASN A 154 9.67 -18.78 6.15
CA ASN A 154 8.84 -18.55 4.97
C ASN A 154 8.94 -19.72 3.99
N LYS A 155 7.81 -20.15 3.47
CA LYS A 155 7.73 -21.18 2.43
C LYS A 155 7.53 -20.52 1.06
N LEU A 156 7.38 -21.30 0.01
CA LEU A 156 7.04 -20.77 -1.32
C LEU A 156 5.70 -20.03 -1.25
N VAL A 157 5.68 -18.81 -1.73
CA VAL A 157 4.52 -17.92 -1.66
C VAL A 157 3.85 -17.84 -3.02
N GLY A 158 2.58 -18.19 -3.08
CA GLY A 158 1.78 -18.22 -4.30
C GLY A 158 1.21 -16.87 -4.71
N GLY A 159 2.06 -15.83 -4.78
CA GLY A 159 1.72 -14.45 -5.04
C GLY A 159 1.50 -13.65 -3.77
N GLY A 160 1.87 -12.36 -3.79
CA GLY A 160 1.69 -11.44 -2.66
C GLY A 160 1.30 -10.05 -3.14
N PHE A 161 2.08 -9.48 -4.07
CA PHE A 161 1.82 -8.16 -4.68
C PHE A 161 1.71 -7.00 -3.66
N GLY A 162 2.25 -7.19 -2.45
CA GLY A 162 2.09 -6.30 -1.31
C GLY A 162 1.03 -6.76 -0.29
N GLY A 163 0.04 -7.57 -0.69
CA GLY A 163 -1.07 -7.98 0.17
C GLY A 163 -0.70 -8.95 1.30
N LYS A 164 0.53 -9.47 1.31
CA LYS A 164 1.04 -10.35 2.36
C LYS A 164 2.16 -9.69 3.20
N GLU A 165 2.23 -8.35 3.19
CA GLU A 165 3.12 -7.61 4.08
C GLU A 165 2.56 -7.52 5.50
N ASP A 166 1.27 -7.26 5.65
CA ASP A 166 0.60 -7.28 6.94
C ASP A 166 0.46 -8.72 7.49
N VAL A 167 0.51 -8.85 8.82
CA VAL A 167 0.29 -10.13 9.52
C VAL A 167 -1.20 -10.43 9.56
N SER A 168 -1.66 -11.43 8.81
CA SER A 168 -3.08 -11.74 8.63
C SER A 168 -3.57 -12.97 9.42
N VAL A 169 -2.84 -14.09 9.35
CA VAL A 169 -3.23 -15.37 10.00
C VAL A 169 -2.12 -15.97 10.86
N GLN A 170 -0.90 -15.50 10.72
CA GLN A 170 0.29 -16.03 11.40
C GLN A 170 0.17 -15.92 12.92
N HIS A 171 -0.26 -14.76 13.41
CA HIS A 171 -0.48 -14.48 14.82
C HIS A 171 -1.60 -15.35 15.41
N HIS A 172 -2.68 -15.61 14.67
CA HIS A 172 -3.76 -16.51 15.10
C HIS A 172 -3.28 -17.96 15.20
N ALA A 173 -2.52 -18.44 14.20
CA ALA A 173 -1.93 -19.78 14.25
C ALA A 173 -0.96 -19.92 15.42
N ALA A 174 -0.09 -18.93 15.62
CA ALA A 174 0.89 -18.89 16.72
C ALA A 174 0.20 -18.91 18.10
N LEU A 175 -0.82 -18.07 18.29
CA LEU A 175 -1.58 -18.01 19.54
C LEU A 175 -2.22 -19.36 19.88
N LEU A 176 -2.93 -19.96 18.92
CA LEU A 176 -3.57 -21.26 19.13
C LEU A 176 -2.56 -22.36 19.39
N ALA A 177 -1.44 -22.43 18.65
CA ALA A 177 -0.40 -23.41 18.86
C ALA A 177 0.26 -23.27 20.23
N TYR A 178 0.52 -22.02 20.65
CA TYR A 178 1.12 -21.73 21.96
C TYR A 178 0.21 -22.14 23.12
N LEU A 179 -1.09 -21.85 23.04
CA LEU A 179 -2.06 -22.15 24.09
C LEU A 179 -2.43 -23.65 24.14
N THR A 180 -2.65 -24.27 22.98
CA THR A 180 -3.11 -25.67 22.92
C THR A 180 -1.98 -26.68 23.00
N LYS A 181 -0.73 -26.25 22.79
CA LYS A 181 0.47 -27.11 22.67
C LYS A 181 0.33 -28.15 21.55
N ARG A 182 -0.40 -27.80 20.47
CA ARG A 182 -0.64 -28.64 19.29
C ARG A 182 -0.22 -27.92 18.03
N ILE A 183 -0.03 -28.68 16.95
CA ILE A 183 0.17 -28.10 15.61
C ILE A 183 -1.17 -27.52 15.15
N VAL A 184 -1.15 -26.27 14.74
CA VAL A 184 -2.32 -25.54 14.25
C VAL A 184 -2.04 -24.98 12.85
N LYS A 185 -3.00 -25.18 11.94
CA LYS A 185 -3.02 -24.58 10.62
C LYS A 185 -4.19 -23.61 10.53
N VAL A 186 -3.91 -22.38 10.15
CA VAL A 186 -4.93 -21.39 9.75
C VAL A 186 -4.78 -21.11 8.27
N LYS A 187 -5.85 -21.27 7.53
CA LYS A 187 -5.89 -20.99 6.09
C LYS A 187 -7.23 -20.34 5.77
N LEU A 188 -7.19 -19.18 5.10
CA LEU A 188 -8.39 -18.51 4.63
C LEU A 188 -8.90 -19.18 3.35
N SER A 189 -10.20 -19.25 3.21
CA SER A 189 -10.86 -19.46 1.92
C SER A 189 -10.68 -18.20 1.05
N ARG A 190 -10.95 -18.29 -0.25
CA ARG A 190 -10.93 -17.11 -1.12
C ARG A 190 -11.90 -16.02 -0.66
N GLN A 191 -13.06 -16.41 -0.17
CA GLN A 191 -14.07 -15.46 0.33
C GLN A 191 -13.58 -14.77 1.60
N GLU A 192 -13.05 -15.52 2.57
CA GLU A 192 -12.47 -14.95 3.79
C GLU A 192 -11.28 -14.03 3.46
N SER A 193 -10.38 -14.43 2.57
CA SER A 193 -9.25 -13.63 2.11
C SER A 193 -9.73 -12.27 1.56
N ILE A 194 -10.74 -12.25 0.69
CA ILE A 194 -11.31 -11.01 0.13
C ILE A 194 -11.91 -10.11 1.23
N VAL A 195 -12.48 -10.67 2.27
CA VAL A 195 -13.08 -9.88 3.37
C VAL A 195 -12.03 -9.33 4.32
N VAL A 196 -11.02 -10.12 4.64
CA VAL A 196 -10.11 -9.87 5.77
C VAL A 196 -8.89 -9.04 5.40
N HIS A 197 -8.18 -9.39 4.31
CA HIS A 197 -6.86 -8.80 4.08
C HIS A 197 -6.89 -7.37 3.52
N PRO A 198 -5.85 -6.58 3.71
CA PRO A 198 -5.76 -5.20 3.23
C PRO A 198 -5.87 -5.08 1.70
N LYS A 199 -6.48 -3.99 1.24
CA LYS A 199 -6.74 -3.68 -0.17
C LYS A 199 -5.81 -2.59 -0.71
N ARG A 200 -5.90 -2.30 -2.02
CA ARG A 200 -5.39 -1.05 -2.57
C ARG A 200 -6.23 0.11 -2.06
N HIS A 201 -5.59 1.15 -1.60
CA HIS A 201 -6.26 2.40 -1.21
C HIS A 201 -7.05 2.98 -2.38
N PRO A 202 -8.36 3.19 -2.25
CA PRO A 202 -9.07 4.07 -3.16
C PRO A 202 -8.61 5.50 -2.93
N MET A 203 -8.58 6.31 -3.98
CA MET A 203 -8.19 7.70 -3.89
C MET A 203 -9.13 8.58 -4.72
N TRP A 204 -9.48 9.73 -4.17
CA TRP A 204 -10.15 10.84 -4.83
C TRP A 204 -9.14 11.94 -5.03
N MET A 205 -9.02 12.41 -6.26
CA MET A 205 -7.93 13.32 -6.63
C MET A 205 -8.46 14.45 -7.50
N ASP A 206 -8.35 15.68 -7.02
CA ASP A 206 -8.54 16.87 -7.82
C ASP A 206 -7.18 17.35 -8.33
N ILE A 207 -6.93 17.23 -9.62
CA ILE A 207 -5.63 17.52 -10.22
C ILE A 207 -5.75 18.68 -11.21
N THR A 208 -4.95 19.72 -11.01
CA THR A 208 -4.76 20.81 -11.94
C THR A 208 -3.33 20.79 -12.48
N THR A 209 -3.19 20.76 -13.79
CA THR A 209 -1.92 20.92 -14.49
C THR A 209 -1.97 22.13 -15.42
N ALA A 210 -0.87 22.85 -15.55
CA ALA A 210 -0.78 24.03 -16.38
C ALA A 210 0.50 24.05 -17.22
N CYS A 211 0.45 24.72 -18.38
CA CYS A 211 1.60 24.93 -19.24
C CYS A 211 1.55 26.30 -19.95
N ASP A 212 2.66 26.68 -20.54
CA ASP A 212 2.76 27.85 -21.41
C ASP A 212 2.18 27.59 -22.82
N GLU A 213 2.29 28.56 -23.71
CA GLU A 213 1.83 28.49 -25.10
C GLU A 213 2.55 27.42 -25.95
N ASN A 214 3.72 26.97 -25.53
CA ASN A 214 4.52 25.95 -26.20
C ASN A 214 4.36 24.57 -25.61
N GLY A 215 3.53 24.42 -24.56
CA GLY A 215 3.32 23.15 -23.86
C GLY A 215 4.42 22.78 -22.85
N TYR A 216 5.24 23.74 -22.42
CA TYR A 216 6.14 23.53 -21.28
C TYR A 216 5.35 23.68 -19.98
N LEU A 217 5.44 22.66 -19.12
CA LEU A 217 4.72 22.58 -17.86
C LEU A 217 5.19 23.66 -16.89
N THR A 218 4.25 24.41 -16.35
CA THR A 218 4.51 25.54 -15.45
C THR A 218 4.23 25.18 -14.00
N ALA A 219 3.07 24.62 -13.72
CA ALA A 219 2.68 24.24 -12.35
C ALA A 219 1.74 23.05 -12.30
N MET A 220 1.74 22.39 -11.15
CA MET A 220 0.77 21.37 -10.77
C MET A 220 0.20 21.67 -9.39
N LYS A 221 -1.12 21.52 -9.23
CA LYS A 221 -1.81 21.49 -7.95
C LYS A 221 -2.63 20.22 -7.85
N ALA A 222 -2.55 19.53 -6.71
CA ALA A 222 -3.33 18.32 -6.47
C ALA A 222 -3.86 18.29 -5.04
N VAL A 223 -5.11 17.85 -4.87
CA VAL A 223 -5.68 17.45 -3.60
C VAL A 223 -5.97 15.97 -3.68
N VAL A 224 -5.46 15.18 -2.72
CA VAL A 224 -5.57 13.72 -2.70
C VAL A 224 -6.21 13.30 -1.38
N VAL A 225 -7.33 12.61 -1.44
CA VAL A 225 -7.94 11.93 -0.28
C VAL A 225 -7.83 10.43 -0.49
N SER A 226 -7.21 9.75 0.45
CA SER A 226 -6.99 8.31 0.44
C SER A 226 -7.74 7.67 1.60
N ASP A 227 -8.64 6.73 1.33
CA ASP A 227 -9.28 5.93 2.37
C ASP A 227 -8.33 4.80 2.78
N THR A 228 -7.94 4.78 4.06
CA THR A 228 -7.07 3.73 4.61
C THR A 228 -7.85 2.60 5.28
N GLY A 229 -9.17 2.72 5.35
CA GLY A 229 -10.03 1.77 6.05
C GLY A 229 -9.86 1.80 7.56
N ALA A 230 -10.15 0.68 8.19
CA ALA A 230 -10.27 0.59 9.65
C ALA A 230 -8.94 0.67 10.42
N TYR A 231 -7.81 0.43 9.77
CA TYR A 231 -6.51 0.36 10.42
C TYR A 231 -5.41 1.02 9.59
N ALA A 232 -4.33 1.45 10.25
CA ALA A 232 -3.25 2.20 9.61
C ALA A 232 -2.53 1.38 8.54
N SER A 233 -2.23 0.10 8.81
CA SER A 233 -1.39 -0.71 7.92
C SER A 233 -0.20 0.10 7.38
N LEU A 234 -0.17 0.35 6.06
CA LEU A 234 0.82 1.18 5.38
C LEU A 234 0.21 2.46 4.75
N GLY A 235 -0.96 2.92 5.25
CA GLY A 235 -1.69 4.06 4.69
C GLY A 235 -0.89 5.35 4.62
N GLY A 236 -0.14 5.70 5.67
CA GLY A 236 0.75 6.87 5.67
C GLY A 236 1.81 6.82 4.57
N PRO A 237 2.68 5.80 4.52
CA PRO A 237 3.67 5.65 3.45
C PRO A 237 3.10 5.56 2.03
N VAL A 238 1.92 4.94 1.85
CA VAL A 238 1.24 4.90 0.55
C VAL A 238 0.81 6.31 0.11
N LEU A 239 0.21 7.08 1.02
CA LEU A 239 -0.13 8.48 0.76
C LEU A 239 1.12 9.31 0.42
N GLN A 240 2.18 9.18 1.22
CA GLN A 240 3.43 9.90 0.99
C GLN A 240 3.99 9.64 -0.42
N ARG A 241 3.94 8.39 -0.88
CA ARG A 241 4.39 8.06 -2.24
C ARG A 241 3.42 8.54 -3.31
N ALA A 242 2.13 8.51 -3.07
CA ALA A 242 1.16 9.12 -3.96
C ALA A 242 1.48 10.61 -4.17
N CYS A 243 1.70 11.36 -3.10
CA CYS A 243 2.00 12.78 -3.15
C CYS A 243 3.39 13.08 -3.77
N THR A 244 4.44 12.38 -3.34
CA THR A 244 5.80 12.63 -3.82
C THR A 244 6.03 12.27 -5.29
N HIS A 245 5.17 11.43 -5.87
CA HIS A 245 5.24 11.00 -7.26
C HIS A 245 4.07 11.53 -8.12
N ALA A 246 3.16 12.32 -7.56
CA ALA A 246 1.98 12.81 -8.27
C ALA A 246 2.30 13.58 -9.56
N ALA A 247 3.39 14.33 -9.56
CA ALA A 247 3.82 15.09 -10.73
C ALA A 247 4.57 14.25 -11.79
N GLY A 248 4.74 12.94 -11.56
CA GLY A 248 5.39 12.04 -12.50
C GLY A 248 6.86 12.38 -12.79
N PRO A 249 7.44 11.81 -13.85
CA PRO A 249 8.82 12.05 -14.24
C PRO A 249 8.98 13.33 -15.09
N TYR A 250 8.31 14.41 -14.69
CA TYR A 250 8.27 15.64 -15.46
C TYR A 250 8.86 16.82 -14.69
N ASN A 251 9.37 17.80 -15.44
CA ASN A 251 10.05 18.97 -14.91
C ASN A 251 9.08 20.07 -14.45
N PHE A 252 8.16 19.74 -13.56
CA PHE A 252 7.36 20.75 -12.84
C PHE A 252 8.24 21.46 -11.81
N GLN A 253 8.38 22.79 -11.93
CA GLN A 253 9.15 23.56 -10.94
C GLN A 253 8.27 24.20 -9.86
N VAL A 254 6.98 24.34 -10.10
CA VAL A 254 6.01 24.86 -9.14
C VAL A 254 4.96 23.79 -8.86
N ILE A 255 4.78 23.44 -7.59
CA ILE A 255 3.81 22.43 -7.16
C ILE A 255 3.14 22.82 -5.85
N ASP A 256 1.89 22.37 -5.69
CA ASP A 256 1.14 22.38 -4.44
C ASP A 256 0.31 21.09 -4.38
N ILE A 257 0.79 20.11 -3.61
CA ILE A 257 0.19 18.78 -3.52
C ILE A 257 -0.18 18.52 -2.07
N ASP A 258 -1.48 18.50 -1.76
CA ASP A 258 -2.05 18.26 -0.44
C ASP A 258 -2.74 16.89 -0.40
N GLY A 259 -2.33 16.00 0.50
CA GLY A 259 -2.87 14.66 0.62
C GLY A 259 -3.24 14.29 2.05
N LYS A 260 -4.36 13.57 2.21
CA LYS A 260 -4.81 13.03 3.49
C LYS A 260 -5.14 11.55 3.39
N ALA A 261 -4.62 10.75 4.33
CA ALA A 261 -5.07 9.38 4.56
C ALA A 261 -6.08 9.38 5.71
N VAL A 262 -7.23 8.76 5.48
CA VAL A 262 -8.39 8.88 6.37
C VAL A 262 -8.85 7.49 6.79
N TYR A 263 -9.07 7.30 8.08
CA TYR A 263 -9.70 6.12 8.63
C TYR A 263 -11.21 6.11 8.35
N THR A 264 -11.70 4.92 8.01
CA THR A 264 -13.14 4.62 7.86
C THR A 264 -13.43 3.22 8.42
N ASN A 265 -14.68 2.79 8.45
CA ASN A 265 -15.03 1.40 8.80
C ASN A 265 -14.99 0.44 7.58
N ASN A 266 -14.35 0.86 6.49
CA ASN A 266 -14.07 -0.01 5.35
C ASN A 266 -12.96 -1.03 5.68
N PRO A 267 -12.79 -2.10 4.88
CA PRO A 267 -11.64 -2.98 5.01
C PRO A 267 -10.33 -2.18 5.02
N PRO A 268 -9.32 -2.58 5.81
CA PRO A 268 -8.04 -1.89 5.80
C PRO A 268 -7.44 -1.82 4.39
N ALA A 269 -6.70 -0.76 4.11
CA ALA A 269 -5.92 -0.63 2.91
C ALA A 269 -4.43 -0.62 3.27
N GLY A 270 -3.64 -1.41 2.53
CA GLY A 270 -2.23 -1.64 2.80
C GLY A 270 -1.37 -1.51 1.55
N ALA A 271 -0.24 -2.22 1.57
CA ALA A 271 0.63 -2.28 0.42
C ALA A 271 -0.04 -2.97 -0.77
N PHE A 272 0.02 -2.36 -1.91
CA PHE A 272 -0.28 -2.99 -3.20
C PHE A 272 0.70 -2.45 -4.25
N ARG A 273 1.19 -3.31 -5.12
CA ARG A 273 2.18 -3.01 -6.18
C ARG A 273 1.96 -1.65 -6.82
N GLY A 274 3.00 -0.79 -6.79
CA GLY A 274 2.94 0.62 -7.15
C GLY A 274 2.79 1.56 -5.95
N PHE A 275 2.17 1.13 -4.84
CA PHE A 275 2.23 1.74 -3.52
C PHE A 275 1.88 3.24 -3.51
N GLY A 276 0.69 3.60 -4.04
CA GLY A 276 0.21 4.99 -4.14
C GLY A 276 0.56 5.68 -5.46
N VAL A 277 1.70 5.36 -6.06
CA VAL A 277 2.15 5.99 -7.32
C VAL A 277 1.20 5.70 -8.48
N THR A 278 0.66 4.49 -8.56
CA THR A 278 -0.24 4.10 -9.68
C THR A 278 -1.52 4.92 -9.72
N GLN A 279 -2.08 5.28 -8.56
CA GLN A 279 -3.30 6.07 -8.48
C GLN A 279 -3.07 7.49 -8.99
N THR A 280 -2.06 8.19 -8.47
CA THR A 280 -1.75 9.56 -8.91
C THR A 280 -1.21 9.62 -10.33
N CYS A 281 -0.44 8.61 -10.76
CA CYS A 281 0.02 8.49 -12.14
C CYS A 281 -1.15 8.45 -13.13
N PHE A 282 -2.21 7.70 -12.85
CA PHE A 282 -3.41 7.65 -13.69
C PHE A 282 -3.99 9.06 -13.93
N GLY A 283 -4.19 9.82 -12.85
CA GLY A 283 -4.76 11.17 -12.97
C GLY A 283 -3.83 12.16 -13.68
N SER A 284 -2.54 12.15 -13.33
CA SER A 284 -1.56 13.07 -13.91
C SER A 284 -1.31 12.82 -15.39
N GLU A 285 -1.17 11.56 -15.79
CA GLU A 285 -0.98 11.20 -17.19
C GLU A 285 -2.20 11.54 -18.05
N ARG A 286 -3.40 11.33 -17.51
CA ARG A 286 -4.62 11.75 -18.21
C ARG A 286 -4.74 13.27 -18.34
N ASN A 287 -4.34 14.02 -17.31
CA ASN A 287 -4.29 15.48 -17.40
C ASN A 287 -3.31 15.97 -18.47
N LEU A 288 -2.18 15.28 -18.66
CA LEU A 288 -1.22 15.63 -19.72
C LEU A 288 -1.81 15.41 -21.12
N ASP A 289 -2.60 14.35 -21.32
CA ASP A 289 -3.31 14.16 -22.60
C ASP A 289 -4.27 15.33 -22.89
N LEU A 290 -5.08 15.70 -21.89
CA LEU A 290 -6.02 16.83 -22.02
C LEU A 290 -5.31 18.17 -22.24
N LEU A 291 -4.13 18.34 -21.61
CA LEU A 291 -3.32 19.53 -21.79
C LEU A 291 -2.68 19.58 -23.19
N ALA A 292 -2.19 18.43 -23.69
CA ALA A 292 -1.67 18.29 -25.05
C ALA A 292 -2.72 18.65 -26.11
N GLU A 293 -3.96 18.19 -25.92
CA GLU A 293 -5.09 18.54 -26.78
C GLU A 293 -5.34 20.05 -26.79
N LYS A 294 -5.33 20.72 -25.63
CA LYS A 294 -5.50 22.19 -25.54
C LYS A 294 -4.39 22.98 -26.24
N VAL A 295 -3.15 22.48 -26.14
CA VAL A 295 -1.99 23.10 -26.81
C VAL A 295 -2.00 22.83 -28.33
N GLY A 296 -2.60 21.71 -28.75
CA GLY A 296 -2.60 21.26 -30.14
C GLY A 296 -1.34 20.48 -30.52
N ILE A 297 -0.75 19.76 -29.58
CA ILE A 297 0.40 18.87 -29.79
C ILE A 297 0.05 17.43 -29.43
N SER A 298 0.89 16.48 -29.85
CA SER A 298 0.62 15.08 -29.51
C SER A 298 0.87 14.78 -28.03
N PRO A 299 0.20 13.75 -27.48
CA PRO A 299 0.52 13.23 -26.14
C PRO A 299 1.99 12.80 -25.96
N TRP A 300 2.64 12.32 -27.04
CA TRP A 300 4.07 12.03 -27.02
C TRP A 300 4.89 13.32 -26.86
N GLU A 301 4.56 14.33 -27.64
CA GLU A 301 5.32 15.59 -27.69
C GLU A 301 5.31 16.34 -26.36
N ILE A 302 4.14 16.42 -25.68
CA ILE A 302 4.07 17.11 -24.38
C ILE A 302 4.91 16.40 -23.34
N ARG A 303 4.95 15.05 -23.35
CA ARG A 303 5.78 14.25 -22.43
C ARG A 303 7.26 14.42 -22.74
N TYR A 304 7.66 14.36 -23.99
CA TYR A 304 9.04 14.49 -24.41
C TYR A 304 9.64 15.85 -24.07
N ARG A 305 8.92 16.95 -24.31
CA ARG A 305 9.32 18.32 -23.94
C ARG A 305 9.59 18.45 -22.46
N ASN A 306 8.78 17.81 -21.65
CA ASN A 306 8.75 17.99 -20.21
C ASN A 306 9.40 16.84 -19.43
N ALA A 307 9.85 15.78 -20.10
CA ALA A 307 10.57 14.69 -19.47
C ALA A 307 11.75 15.21 -18.64
N ILE A 308 11.86 14.74 -17.41
CA ILE A 308 13.00 15.10 -16.54
C ILE A 308 14.31 14.64 -17.17
N ARG A 309 15.34 15.42 -17.07
CA ARG A 309 16.68 15.16 -17.63
C ARG A 309 17.75 15.23 -16.55
N PRO A 310 18.92 14.59 -16.74
CA PRO A 310 20.04 14.66 -15.80
C PRO A 310 20.33 16.08 -15.33
N GLY A 311 20.51 16.25 -14.02
CA GLY A 311 20.81 17.54 -13.38
C GLY A 311 19.60 18.43 -13.09
N GLN A 312 18.40 18.11 -13.61
CA GLN A 312 17.17 18.80 -13.25
C GLN A 312 16.66 18.30 -11.90
N VAL A 313 15.79 19.10 -11.27
CA VAL A 313 15.22 18.77 -9.95
C VAL A 313 13.81 18.25 -10.10
N LEU A 314 13.56 17.03 -9.65
CA LEU A 314 12.25 16.43 -9.59
C LEU A 314 11.31 17.21 -8.63
N PRO A 315 9.99 17.12 -8.80
CA PRO A 315 9.05 17.79 -7.91
C PRO A 315 9.23 17.49 -6.42
N ASN A 316 9.65 16.27 -6.08
CA ASN A 316 9.97 15.86 -4.71
C ASN A 316 11.32 16.39 -4.18
N GLY A 317 12.05 17.20 -4.97
CA GLY A 317 13.33 17.78 -4.59
C GLY A 317 14.58 16.94 -4.93
N GLN A 318 14.41 15.73 -5.42
CA GLN A 318 15.54 14.88 -5.85
C GLN A 318 16.17 15.42 -7.14
N ILE A 319 17.50 15.46 -7.19
CA ILE A 319 18.24 15.78 -8.41
C ILE A 319 18.29 14.53 -9.29
N ALA A 320 17.86 14.66 -10.55
CA ALA A 320 17.95 13.60 -11.53
C ALA A 320 19.41 13.28 -11.84
N ASP A 321 19.82 12.05 -11.59
CA ASP A 321 21.19 11.60 -11.79
C ASP A 321 21.52 11.34 -13.28
N PRO A 322 22.80 11.10 -13.64
CA PRO A 322 23.20 10.87 -15.02
C PRO A 322 22.57 9.65 -15.70
N SER A 323 22.02 8.70 -14.94
CA SER A 323 21.33 7.51 -15.47
C SER A 323 19.86 7.74 -15.81
N THR A 324 19.34 8.94 -15.59
CA THR A 324 17.95 9.31 -15.89
C THR A 324 17.70 9.30 -17.38
N GLY A 325 16.94 8.31 -17.85
CA GLY A 325 16.74 8.02 -19.28
C GLY A 325 15.28 8.16 -19.76
N VAL A 326 14.47 9.04 -19.15
CA VAL A 326 13.03 9.18 -19.51
C VAL A 326 12.85 9.66 -20.94
N ALA A 327 13.66 10.65 -21.37
CA ALA A 327 13.60 11.19 -22.73
C ALA A 327 13.97 10.11 -23.76
N GLU A 328 15.01 9.34 -23.50
CA GLU A 328 15.49 8.25 -24.35
C GLU A 328 14.47 7.11 -24.47
N THR A 329 13.74 6.80 -23.40
CA THR A 329 12.65 5.81 -23.47
C THR A 329 11.49 6.29 -24.32
N LEU A 330 11.17 7.58 -24.29
CA LEU A 330 10.16 8.19 -25.17
C LEU A 330 10.60 8.18 -26.64
N GLU A 331 11.87 8.49 -26.91
CA GLU A 331 12.46 8.43 -28.25
C GLU A 331 12.38 7.01 -28.83
N ALA A 332 12.72 6.01 -28.02
CA ALA A 332 12.75 4.61 -28.44
C ALA A 332 11.38 4.07 -28.88
N VAL A 333 10.27 4.63 -28.39
CA VAL A 333 8.91 4.19 -28.75
C VAL A 333 8.21 5.14 -29.73
N LYS A 334 8.87 6.23 -30.12
CA LYS A 334 8.25 7.27 -30.96
C LYS A 334 7.69 6.75 -32.27
N GLU A 335 8.52 6.04 -33.03
CA GLU A 335 8.13 5.52 -34.34
C GLU A 335 6.92 4.57 -34.26
N VAL A 336 6.92 3.66 -33.27
CA VAL A 336 5.78 2.77 -33.04
C VAL A 336 4.53 3.54 -32.67
N TYR A 337 4.65 4.51 -31.76
CA TYR A 337 3.53 5.33 -31.33
C TYR A 337 2.92 6.14 -32.47
N GLU A 338 3.74 6.76 -33.33
CA GLU A 338 3.27 7.59 -34.45
C GLU A 338 2.62 6.78 -35.58
N ASN A 339 2.99 5.51 -35.76
CA ASN A 339 2.46 4.65 -36.79
C ASN A 339 1.23 3.82 -36.37
N GLU A 340 0.90 3.78 -35.07
CA GLU A 340 -0.23 3.03 -34.54
C GLU A 340 -1.42 3.95 -34.23
N PRO A 341 -2.52 3.92 -34.99
CA PRO A 341 -3.62 4.88 -34.88
C PRO A 341 -4.37 4.82 -33.54
N TYR A 342 -4.25 3.75 -32.80
CA TYR A 342 -4.91 3.55 -31.50
C TYR A 342 -3.91 3.46 -30.35
N ALA A 343 -2.67 3.91 -30.52
CA ALA A 343 -1.68 3.90 -29.46
C ALA A 343 -1.98 4.96 -28.42
N GLY A 344 -1.83 4.58 -27.16
CA GLY A 344 -1.73 5.47 -26.01
C GLY A 344 -0.29 5.52 -25.48
N ILE A 345 0.09 6.62 -24.83
CA ILE A 345 1.41 6.77 -24.23
C ILE A 345 1.30 7.38 -22.82
N ALA A 346 2.06 6.83 -21.89
CA ALA A 346 2.18 7.32 -20.53
C ALA A 346 3.59 7.06 -19.99
N CYS A 347 4.05 7.85 -19.05
CA CYS A 347 5.31 7.65 -18.34
C CYS A 347 5.04 7.44 -16.85
N ALA A 348 5.75 6.49 -16.26
CA ALA A 348 5.69 6.27 -14.82
C ALA A 348 7.10 6.29 -14.23
N MET A 349 7.22 6.85 -13.04
CA MET A 349 8.42 6.83 -12.23
C MET A 349 8.11 6.19 -10.90
N LYS A 350 9.00 5.29 -10.47
CA LYS A 350 8.95 4.71 -9.14
C LYS A 350 10.37 4.70 -8.57
N ASN A 351 10.52 5.08 -7.31
CA ASN A 351 11.81 5.02 -6.65
C ASN A 351 12.34 3.56 -6.60
N ALA A 352 13.63 3.40 -6.80
CA ALA A 352 14.33 2.19 -6.44
C ALA A 352 14.56 2.19 -4.91
N GLY A 353 14.40 1.03 -4.27
CA GLY A 353 14.48 0.90 -2.81
C GLY A 353 13.26 1.48 -2.08
N VAL A 354 13.33 1.54 -0.75
CA VAL A 354 12.24 2.02 0.10
C VAL A 354 11.99 3.51 -0.11
N GLY A 355 13.02 4.31 -0.24
CA GLY A 355 12.94 5.77 -0.42
C GLY A 355 12.46 6.50 0.84
N VAL A 356 12.10 7.79 0.68
CA VAL A 356 11.57 8.68 1.72
C VAL A 356 12.37 8.73 3.02
N GLY A 357 13.70 8.60 2.91
CA GLY A 357 14.61 8.61 4.07
C GLY A 357 14.65 7.32 4.88
N LEU A 358 13.89 6.30 4.51
CA LEU A 358 13.97 4.99 5.14
C LEU A 358 15.14 4.19 4.56
N PRO A 359 16.01 3.62 5.41
CA PRO A 359 17.10 2.78 4.94
C PRO A 359 16.56 1.45 4.41
N ASP A 360 17.12 1.02 3.28
CA ASP A 360 16.80 -0.28 2.67
C ASP A 360 17.86 -1.30 3.09
N TRP A 361 17.56 -2.06 4.15
CA TRP A 361 18.49 -2.98 4.78
C TRP A 361 18.27 -4.42 4.33
N GLY A 362 19.27 -5.02 3.70
CA GLY A 362 19.38 -6.47 3.59
C GLY A 362 20.13 -7.05 4.80
N ARG A 363 19.52 -7.98 5.52
CA ARG A 363 20.14 -8.67 6.66
C ARG A 363 20.35 -10.15 6.36
N CYS A 364 21.52 -10.66 6.72
CA CYS A 364 21.85 -12.07 6.58
C CYS A 364 22.65 -12.55 7.79
N ARG A 365 22.32 -13.73 8.29
CA ARG A 365 23.08 -14.45 9.30
C ARG A 365 23.63 -15.74 8.71
N LEU A 366 24.93 -15.95 8.80
CA LEU A 366 25.62 -17.16 8.36
C LEU A 366 26.00 -18.01 9.58
N LEU A 367 25.67 -19.27 9.54
CA LEU A 367 26.07 -20.25 10.56
C LEU A 367 26.80 -21.42 9.91
N VAL A 368 27.86 -21.89 10.53
CA VAL A 368 28.58 -23.10 10.10
C VAL A 368 28.27 -24.22 11.11
N LYS A 369 27.56 -25.23 10.66
CA LYS A 369 27.18 -26.39 11.46
C LYS A 369 27.46 -27.69 10.72
N GLY A 370 28.18 -28.62 11.33
CA GLY A 370 28.39 -29.95 10.74
C GLY A 370 28.98 -29.93 9.32
N GLY A 371 29.87 -28.98 9.01
CA GLY A 371 30.46 -28.82 7.69
C GLY A 371 29.52 -28.19 6.62
N LYS A 372 28.34 -27.72 7.00
CA LYS A 372 27.40 -27.02 6.14
C LYS A 372 27.31 -25.55 6.53
N VAL A 373 27.06 -24.69 5.55
CA VAL A 373 26.74 -23.27 5.76
C VAL A 373 25.22 -23.12 5.74
N GLU A 374 24.66 -22.65 6.83
CA GLU A 374 23.25 -22.24 6.92
C GLU A 374 23.17 -20.73 6.69
N ILE A 375 22.30 -20.32 5.79
CA ILE A 375 22.05 -18.91 5.45
C ILE A 375 20.65 -18.53 5.92
N HIS A 376 20.57 -17.59 6.85
CA HIS A 376 19.31 -17.05 7.33
C HIS A 376 19.16 -15.63 6.76
N ALA A 377 18.18 -15.42 5.90
CA ALA A 377 17.90 -14.13 5.26
C ALA A 377 16.39 -13.89 5.24
N GLY A 378 15.98 -12.61 5.19
CA GLY A 378 14.57 -12.22 5.13
C GLY A 378 14.02 -12.08 3.70
N ALA A 379 14.86 -12.28 2.68
CA ALA A 379 14.42 -12.19 1.29
C ALA A 379 13.47 -13.34 0.93
N SER A 380 12.24 -13.00 0.53
CA SER A 380 11.21 -13.97 0.18
C SER A 380 10.93 -13.93 -1.33
N CYS A 381 10.86 -15.11 -1.95
CA CYS A 381 10.33 -15.24 -3.30
C CYS A 381 8.80 -15.35 -3.22
N ILE A 382 8.11 -14.38 -3.80
CA ILE A 382 6.64 -14.30 -3.86
C ILE A 382 6.11 -14.51 -5.30
N GLY A 383 6.93 -15.08 -6.17
CA GLY A 383 6.66 -15.33 -7.58
C GLY A 383 7.52 -14.51 -8.55
N GLN A 384 8.38 -13.61 -8.04
CA GLN A 384 9.25 -12.78 -8.88
C GLN A 384 10.53 -13.50 -9.35
N GLY A 385 10.86 -14.61 -8.77
CA GLY A 385 12.08 -15.38 -9.07
C GLY A 385 13.27 -15.17 -8.16
#